data_e3a7efc2bda8d8020cbdf650cd10476e
#
_entry.id   e3a7efc2bda8d8020cbdf650cd10476e
#
_cell.length_a   1.000
_cell.length_b   1.000
_cell.length_c   1.000
_cell.angle_alpha   90.00
_cell.angle_beta   90.00
_cell.angle_gamma   90.00
#
_symmetry.space_group_name_H-M   'P 1'
#
loop_
_entity.id
_entity.type
_entity.pdbx_description
1 polymer ?
#
loop_
_entity_poly.entity_id
_entity_poly.type
_entity_poly.pdbx_seq_one_letter_code
_entity_poly.pdbx_strand_id
1 'polypeptide(L)'
;MSDKTITFSIKEDHEREMKIALNNVYDALSEKGYNPINQIVGYILSEDPTYITTYNNARSIIRKIDRDELLQSLVKNYLKD
;
A
#
# COMPACT_ATOMS: atom_id res chain seq x y z
N MET A 1 28.39 6.22 12.29
CA MET A 1 27.61 5.15 12.78
C MET A 1 26.13 5.50 12.81
N SER A 2 25.76 6.53 13.46
CA SER A 2 24.37 6.86 13.58
C SER A 2 23.74 7.29 12.29
N ASP A 3 24.43 7.98 11.41
CA ASP A 3 23.85 8.44 10.16
C ASP A 3 23.36 7.29 9.32
N LYS A 4 24.17 6.25 9.22
CA LYS A 4 23.82 5.10 8.46
C LYS A 4 22.63 4.37 9.05
N THR A 5 22.63 4.25 10.35
CA THR A 5 21.54 3.58 11.04
C THR A 5 20.24 4.34 10.88
N ILE A 6 20.29 5.66 10.98
CA ILE A 6 19.11 6.51 10.86
C ILE A 6 18.52 6.38 9.47
N THR A 7 19.35 6.45 8.44
CA THR A 7 18.88 6.36 7.06
C THR A 7 18.19 5.02 6.81
N PHE A 8 18.79 3.97 7.31
CA PHE A 8 18.25 2.64 7.15
C PHE A 8 16.90 2.49 7.85
N SER A 9 16.80 3.04 9.06
CA SER A 9 15.56 2.99 9.82
C SER A 9 14.43 3.73 9.13
N ILE A 10 14.72 4.88 8.57
CA ILE A 10 13.71 5.68 7.87
C ILE A 10 13.14 4.90 6.71
N LYS A 11 13.99 4.23 5.96
CA LYS A 11 13.56 3.44 4.83
C LYS A 11 12.69 2.27 5.25
N GLU A 12 13.10 1.60 6.31
CA GLU A 12 12.32 0.48 6.83
C GLU A 12 10.97 0.94 7.38
N ASP A 13 10.97 2.07 8.05
CA ASP A 13 9.73 2.62 8.58
C ASP A 13 8.76 2.98 7.47
N HIS A 14 9.26 3.55 6.39
CA HIS A 14 8.43 3.91 5.28
C HIS A 14 7.81 2.67 4.63
N GLU A 15 8.58 1.62 4.46
CA GLU A 15 8.05 0.38 3.91
C GLU A 15 7.02 -0.25 4.84
N ARG A 16 7.26 -0.18 6.12
CA ARG A 16 6.33 -0.71 7.10
C ARG A 16 5.02 0.06 7.08
N GLU A 17 5.11 1.38 7.00
CA GLU A 17 3.92 2.21 6.93
C GLU A 17 3.09 1.91 5.68
N MET A 18 3.77 1.71 4.57
CA MET A 18 3.11 1.38 3.32
C MET A 18 2.39 0.04 3.44
N LYS A 19 3.04 -0.92 4.08
CA LYS A 19 2.46 -2.25 4.27
C LYS A 19 1.24 -2.19 5.18
N ILE A 20 1.32 -1.44 6.27
CA ILE A 20 0.20 -1.27 7.18
C ILE A 20 -0.97 -0.61 6.46
N ALA A 21 -0.68 0.43 5.69
CA ALA A 21 -1.72 1.13 4.96
C ALA A 21 -2.41 0.21 3.95
N LEU A 22 -1.63 -0.56 3.23
CA LEU A 22 -2.19 -1.47 2.24
C LEU A 22 -3.04 -2.55 2.89
N ASN A 23 -2.59 -3.05 4.04
CA ASN A 23 -3.38 -4.05 4.76
C ASN A 23 -4.70 -3.47 5.26
N ASN A 24 -4.69 -2.22 5.70
CA ASN A 24 -5.92 -1.56 6.13
C ASN A 24 -6.90 -1.45 4.97
N VAL A 25 -6.40 -1.12 3.80
CA VAL A 25 -7.24 -1.04 2.60
C VAL A 25 -7.79 -2.42 2.25
N TYR A 26 -6.96 -3.42 2.32
CA TYR A 26 -7.37 -4.80 2.06
C TYR A 26 -8.52 -5.20 2.99
N ASP A 27 -8.34 -4.94 4.28
CA ASP A 27 -9.36 -5.30 5.27
C ASP A 27 -10.66 -4.57 5.02
N ALA A 28 -10.59 -3.29 4.72
CA ALA A 28 -11.80 -2.50 4.47
C ALA A 28 -12.56 -3.03 3.26
N LEU A 29 -11.84 -3.36 2.19
CA LEU A 29 -12.48 -3.91 1.01
C LEU A 29 -13.11 -5.25 1.29
N SER A 30 -12.41 -6.10 2.03
CA SER A 30 -12.94 -7.40 2.41
C SER A 30 -14.20 -7.27 3.24
N GLU A 31 -14.19 -6.39 4.20
CA GLU A 31 -15.35 -6.20 5.08
C GLU A 31 -16.56 -5.71 4.32
N LYS A 32 -16.36 -4.95 3.27
CA LYS A 32 -17.47 -4.46 2.47
C LYS A 32 -17.88 -5.43 1.36
N GLY A 33 -17.25 -6.60 1.31
CA GLY A 33 -17.66 -7.64 0.36
C GLY A 33 -17.03 -7.54 -1.00
N TYR A 34 -16.04 -6.68 -1.19
CA TYR A 34 -15.35 -6.60 -2.46
C TYR A 34 -14.24 -7.66 -2.53
N ASN A 35 -13.78 -7.93 -3.74
CA ASN A 35 -12.58 -8.72 -3.93
C ASN A 35 -11.40 -7.76 -3.76
N PRO A 36 -10.67 -7.83 -2.64
CA PRO A 36 -9.67 -6.79 -2.36
C PRO A 36 -8.55 -6.75 -3.38
N ILE A 37 -8.10 -7.91 -3.82
CA ILE A 37 -7.00 -7.98 -4.77
C ILE A 37 -7.39 -7.31 -6.08
N ASN A 38 -8.58 -7.65 -6.60
CA ASN A 38 -9.04 -7.05 -7.86
C ASN A 38 -9.17 -5.54 -7.75
N GLN A 39 -9.69 -5.06 -6.63
CA GLN A 39 -9.90 -3.63 -6.47
C GLN A 39 -8.57 -2.89 -6.35
N ILE A 40 -7.64 -3.44 -5.60
CA ILE A 40 -6.33 -2.82 -5.44
C ILE A 40 -5.58 -2.81 -6.79
N VAL A 41 -5.62 -3.93 -7.51
CA VAL A 41 -4.98 -4.00 -8.82
C VAL A 41 -5.61 -2.99 -9.78
N GLY A 42 -6.95 -2.90 -9.77
CA GLY A 42 -7.64 -1.92 -10.61
C GLY A 42 -7.20 -0.49 -10.31
N TYR A 43 -7.06 -0.18 -9.02
CA TYR A 43 -6.58 1.13 -8.63
C TYR A 43 -5.17 1.40 -9.15
N ILE A 44 -4.28 0.42 -8.97
CA ILE A 44 -2.89 0.59 -9.38
C ILE A 44 -2.78 0.84 -10.87
N LEU A 45 -3.56 0.11 -11.65
CA LEU A 45 -3.49 0.21 -13.11
C LEU A 45 -4.14 1.48 -13.65
N SER A 46 -5.23 1.91 -13.03
CA SER A 46 -6.03 3.02 -13.56
C SER A 46 -5.80 4.35 -12.86
N GLU A 47 -5.24 4.30 -11.65
CA GLU A 47 -5.13 5.47 -10.77
C GLU A 47 -6.49 6.04 -10.39
N ASP A 48 -7.53 5.27 -10.57
CA ASP A 48 -8.89 5.72 -10.27
C ASP A 48 -9.24 5.36 -8.84
N PRO A 49 -9.31 6.34 -7.92
CA PRO A 49 -9.55 6.05 -6.52
C PRO A 49 -10.92 5.45 -6.24
N THR A 50 -11.84 5.50 -7.20
CA THR A 50 -13.15 4.90 -6.98
C THR A 50 -13.12 3.38 -6.92
N TYR A 51 -12.01 2.77 -7.31
CA TYR A 51 -11.84 1.34 -7.10
C TYR A 51 -11.78 0.99 -5.61
N ILE A 52 -11.50 1.97 -4.76
CA ILE A 52 -11.30 1.72 -3.34
C ILE A 52 -12.44 2.31 -2.54
N THR A 53 -13.05 1.50 -1.68
CA THR A 53 -14.16 1.95 -0.85
C THR A 53 -13.73 3.09 0.07
N THR A 54 -14.70 3.94 0.44
CA THR A 54 -14.43 4.98 1.43
C THR A 54 -14.53 4.45 2.87
N TYR A 55 -14.96 3.22 3.03
CA TYR A 55 -15.13 2.61 4.33
C TYR A 55 -13.81 2.60 5.09
N ASN A 56 -13.86 2.96 6.36
CA ASN A 56 -12.67 3.04 7.23
C ASN A 56 -11.55 3.88 6.62
N ASN A 57 -11.91 4.89 5.85
CA ASN A 57 -10.97 5.82 5.24
C ASN A 57 -10.01 5.14 4.23
N ALA A 58 -10.39 3.99 3.73
CA ALA A 58 -9.50 3.22 2.86
C ALA A 58 -9.06 4.01 1.64
N ARG A 59 -10.00 4.74 1.01
CA ARG A 59 -9.66 5.54 -0.17
C ARG A 59 -8.65 6.62 0.14
N SER A 60 -8.83 7.30 1.26
CA SER A 60 -7.86 8.32 1.69
C SER A 60 -6.50 7.72 1.98
N ILE A 61 -6.51 6.55 2.60
CA ILE A 61 -5.28 5.88 2.98
C ILE A 61 -4.47 5.50 1.73
N ILE A 62 -5.12 4.87 0.75
CA ILE A 62 -4.38 4.41 -0.41
C ILE A 62 -3.88 5.57 -1.27
N ARG A 63 -4.61 6.68 -1.28
CA ARG A 63 -4.19 7.84 -2.06
C ARG A 63 -2.93 8.50 -1.51
N LYS A 64 -2.61 8.25 -0.26
CA LYS A 64 -1.39 8.79 0.33
C LYS A 64 -0.17 7.97 0.02
N ILE A 65 -0.35 6.76 -0.48
CA ILE A 65 0.76 5.90 -0.85
C ILE A 65 1.25 6.29 -2.24
N ASP A 66 2.56 6.48 -2.37
CA ASP A 66 3.16 6.73 -3.68
C ASP A 66 3.04 5.43 -4.48
N ARG A 67 2.29 5.49 -5.56
CA ARG A 67 2.00 4.29 -6.35
C ARG A 67 3.26 3.66 -6.93
N ASP A 68 4.19 4.50 -7.33
CA ASP A 68 5.45 4.03 -7.89
C ASP A 68 6.25 3.26 -6.84
N GLU A 69 6.35 3.82 -5.65
CA GLU A 69 7.04 3.15 -4.56
C GLU A 69 6.36 1.85 -4.18
N LEU A 70 5.04 1.86 -4.19
CA LEU A 70 4.28 0.67 -3.87
C LEU A 70 4.57 -0.44 -4.89
N LEU A 71 4.56 -0.11 -6.16
CA LEU A 71 4.85 -1.08 -7.20
C LEU A 71 6.25 -1.65 -7.07
N GLN A 72 7.22 -0.78 -6.81
CA GLN A 72 8.59 -1.25 -6.64
C GLN A 72 8.70 -2.20 -5.46
N SER A 73 8.04 -1.89 -4.37
CA SER A 73 8.05 -2.74 -3.20
C SER A 73 7.42 -4.09 -3.47
N LEU A 74 6.28 -4.08 -4.16
CA LEU A 74 5.58 -5.32 -4.48
C LEU A 74 6.41 -6.22 -5.38
N VAL A 75 7.00 -5.64 -6.42
CA VAL A 75 7.81 -6.42 -7.35
C VAL A 75 9.04 -6.98 -6.64
N LYS A 76 9.70 -6.15 -5.85
CA LYS A 76 10.88 -6.55 -5.12
C LYS A 76 10.57 -7.71 -4.16
N ASN A 77 9.48 -7.60 -3.44
CA ASN A 77 9.10 -8.64 -2.50
C ASN A 77 8.68 -9.92 -3.20
N TYR A 78 8.07 -9.82 -4.34
CA TYR A 78 7.65 -10.99 -5.09
C TYR A 78 8.86 -11.77 -5.63
N LEU A 79 9.85 -11.03 -6.10
CA LEU A 79 11.04 -11.66 -6.66
C LEU A 79 12.00 -12.22 -5.66
N LYS A 80 11.98 -11.70 -4.39
CA LYS A 80 12.91 -12.15 -3.39
C LYS A 80 12.48 -13.41 -2.85
N ASP A 81 12.18 -14.12 -2.80
CA ASP A 81 11.89 -15.31 -2.24
C ASP A 81 12.24 -15.77 -1.50
#